data_aadeecd84363a839c9a26ff7fe1fa905
#
_entry.id   aadeecd84363a839c9a26ff7fe1fa905
#
_cell.length_a   1.000
_cell.length_b   1.000
_cell.length_c   1.000
_cell.angle_alpha   90.00
_cell.angle_beta   90.00
_cell.angle_gamma   90.00
#
_symmetry.space_group_name_H-M   'P 1'
#
loop_
_entity.id
_entity.type
_entity.pdbx_description
1 polymer ?
#
loop_
_entity_poly.entity_id
_entity_poly.type
_entity_poly.pdbx_seq_one_letter_code
_entity_poly.pdbx_strand_id
1 'polypeptide(L)'
;FSTLGSALAITNLTSVLESDGPFTVFAPTNDAFADFLTANGFASLEEVPVDVLASTLLNHVVGGVNNAADLTTRYINTSASFNAEPDAPLSMYVNTTEGVMLNGMSSVTTADVSADNGVIHIVDAVITLPTVVTFAAADAATFSELVGALTRADQPDYLSVLTTANGIEPAPFTVFAPTNQAFADLYAELGVAGIDDVDGGVLTATLNTHVIAGANVRAEDLVSGSVTTLGDALEIDATTAIITDPNGRTSQVIVTNVQAANGVIHAIDTVLLPQL
;
A
#
# COMPACT_ATOMS: atom_id res chain seq x y z
N PHE A 1 21.92 -6.95 -15.39
CA PHE A 1 20.76 -6.06 -15.67
C PHE A 1 20.26 -6.11 -17.12
N SER A 2 20.63 -7.17 -17.90
CA SER A 2 20.14 -7.30 -19.29
C SER A 2 18.61 -7.36 -19.35
N THR A 3 17.98 -8.04 -18.41
CA THR A 3 16.51 -8.16 -18.32
C THR A 3 15.85 -6.82 -18.02
N LEU A 4 16.39 -6.02 -17.09
CA LEU A 4 15.93 -4.65 -16.85
C LEU A 4 16.02 -3.78 -18.10
N GLY A 5 17.17 -3.83 -18.83
CA GLY A 5 17.35 -3.11 -20.08
C GLY A 5 16.33 -3.51 -21.16
N SER A 6 16.02 -4.81 -21.28
CA SER A 6 14.96 -5.30 -22.17
C SER A 6 13.58 -4.82 -21.75
N ALA A 7 13.26 -4.84 -20.46
CA ALA A 7 11.98 -4.35 -19.93
C ALA A 7 11.78 -2.86 -20.20
N LEU A 8 12.82 -2.03 -19.99
CA LEU A 8 12.80 -0.60 -20.31
C LEU A 8 12.60 -0.34 -21.80
N ALA A 9 13.19 -1.17 -22.68
CA ALA A 9 13.01 -1.04 -24.12
C ALA A 9 11.59 -1.40 -24.57
N ILE A 10 11.01 -2.50 -24.02
CA ILE A 10 9.63 -2.93 -24.31
C ILE A 10 8.63 -1.84 -23.92
N THR A 11 8.84 -1.17 -22.79
CA THR A 11 7.94 -0.14 -22.25
C THR A 11 8.22 1.28 -22.75
N ASN A 12 9.27 1.50 -23.55
CA ASN A 12 9.74 2.80 -24.00
C ASN A 12 10.15 3.73 -22.84
N LEU A 13 10.50 3.21 -21.67
CA LEU A 13 10.91 4.00 -20.51
C LEU A 13 12.40 4.36 -20.48
N THR A 14 13.20 3.87 -21.42
CA THR A 14 14.63 4.21 -21.53
C THR A 14 14.84 5.72 -21.58
N SER A 15 14.12 6.44 -22.44
CA SER A 15 14.23 7.89 -22.58
C SER A 15 13.79 8.67 -21.34
N VAL A 16 12.88 8.10 -20.53
CA VAL A 16 12.46 8.71 -19.26
C VAL A 16 13.60 8.68 -18.26
N LEU A 17 14.30 7.55 -18.13
CA LEU A 17 15.43 7.40 -17.22
C LEU A 17 16.72 8.08 -17.73
N GLU A 18 16.83 8.36 -19.02
CA GLU A 18 17.92 9.14 -19.61
C GLU A 18 17.70 10.67 -19.54
N SER A 19 16.55 11.12 -19.02
CA SER A 19 16.28 12.55 -18.84
C SER A 19 17.10 13.15 -17.68
N ASP A 20 17.03 14.48 -17.53
CA ASP A 20 17.86 15.25 -16.58
C ASP A 20 17.72 14.82 -15.10
N GLY A 21 16.67 14.09 -14.71
CA GLY A 21 16.47 13.65 -13.32
C GLY A 21 16.30 14.81 -12.34
N PRO A 22 16.75 14.70 -11.07
CA PRO A 22 17.43 13.53 -10.50
C PRO A 22 16.47 12.39 -10.13
N PHE A 23 16.98 11.15 -10.20
CA PHE A 23 16.22 9.93 -9.89
C PHE A 23 16.93 9.07 -8.83
N THR A 24 16.13 8.33 -8.06
CA THR A 24 16.54 7.15 -7.32
C THR A 24 15.90 5.94 -7.99
N VAL A 25 16.70 4.98 -8.44
CA VAL A 25 16.22 3.79 -9.12
C VAL A 25 16.54 2.56 -8.27
N PHE A 26 15.53 1.80 -7.89
CA PHE A 26 15.70 0.47 -7.30
C PHE A 26 15.75 -0.55 -8.43
N ALA A 27 16.95 -1.02 -8.78
CA ALA A 27 17.21 -1.84 -9.97
C ALA A 27 17.18 -3.34 -9.63
N PRO A 28 16.17 -4.11 -10.10
CA PRO A 28 16.10 -5.55 -9.88
C PRO A 28 17.18 -6.28 -10.69
N THR A 29 17.74 -7.35 -10.11
CA THR A 29 18.66 -8.25 -10.79
C THR A 29 17.96 -9.07 -11.87
N ASN A 30 18.71 -9.75 -12.74
CA ASN A 30 18.14 -10.70 -13.69
C ASN A 30 17.41 -11.85 -12.98
N ASP A 31 17.94 -12.32 -11.84
CA ASP A 31 17.32 -13.37 -11.03
C ASP A 31 15.99 -12.89 -10.44
N ALA A 32 15.93 -11.65 -9.94
CA ALA A 32 14.69 -11.03 -9.47
C ALA A 32 13.59 -11.00 -10.55
N PHE A 33 13.96 -10.73 -11.81
CA PHE A 33 13.00 -10.81 -12.92
C PHE A 33 12.60 -12.25 -13.25
N ALA A 34 13.52 -13.22 -13.18
CA ALA A 34 13.19 -14.62 -13.41
C ALA A 34 12.17 -15.13 -12.36
N ASP A 35 12.37 -14.76 -11.10
CA ASP A 35 11.46 -15.10 -10.01
C ASP A 35 10.09 -14.40 -10.19
N PHE A 36 10.08 -13.13 -10.58
CA PHE A 36 8.86 -12.38 -10.89
C PHE A 36 8.04 -13.04 -12.01
N LEU A 37 8.68 -13.41 -13.13
CA LEU A 37 8.02 -14.07 -14.24
C LEU A 37 7.44 -15.42 -13.82
N THR A 38 8.23 -16.22 -13.10
CA THR A 38 7.81 -17.53 -12.61
C THR A 38 6.63 -17.43 -11.66
N ALA A 39 6.68 -16.51 -10.70
CA ALA A 39 5.63 -16.32 -9.70
C ALA A 39 4.29 -15.87 -10.32
N ASN A 40 4.35 -15.15 -11.45
CA ASN A 40 3.17 -14.66 -12.17
C ASN A 40 2.76 -15.55 -13.39
N GLY A 41 3.46 -16.66 -13.61
CA GLY A 41 3.12 -17.62 -14.67
C GLY A 41 3.47 -17.15 -16.08
N PHE A 42 4.37 -16.17 -16.23
CA PHE A 42 4.85 -15.70 -17.53
C PHE A 42 6.11 -16.48 -17.95
N ALA A 43 6.19 -16.88 -19.22
CA ALA A 43 7.38 -17.53 -19.74
C ALA A 43 8.48 -16.53 -20.15
N SER A 44 8.12 -15.27 -20.43
CA SER A 44 9.05 -14.20 -20.80
C SER A 44 8.48 -12.81 -20.52
N LEU A 45 9.31 -11.76 -20.65
CA LEU A 45 8.87 -10.36 -20.47
C LEU A 45 7.80 -9.92 -21.48
N GLU A 46 7.84 -10.48 -22.69
CA GLU A 46 6.92 -10.16 -23.77
C GLU A 46 5.50 -10.65 -23.51
N GLU A 47 5.33 -11.60 -22.58
CA GLU A 47 4.00 -12.07 -22.14
C GLU A 47 3.39 -11.18 -21.07
N VAL A 48 4.20 -10.34 -20.40
CA VAL A 48 3.68 -9.37 -19.43
C VAL A 48 2.96 -8.25 -20.17
N PRO A 49 1.70 -7.91 -19.85
CA PRO A 49 1.05 -6.74 -20.44
C PRO A 49 1.92 -5.48 -20.30
N VAL A 50 2.10 -4.75 -21.41
CA VAL A 50 3.08 -3.63 -21.47
C VAL A 50 2.74 -2.53 -20.46
N ASP A 51 1.48 -2.26 -20.20
CA ASP A 51 1.00 -1.29 -19.22
C ASP A 51 1.32 -1.73 -17.78
N VAL A 52 1.16 -3.02 -17.47
CA VAL A 52 1.54 -3.61 -16.18
C VAL A 52 3.05 -3.54 -15.99
N LEU A 53 3.82 -3.93 -17.02
CA LEU A 53 5.28 -3.87 -16.97
C LEU A 53 5.77 -2.44 -16.78
N ALA A 54 5.20 -1.48 -17.53
CA ALA A 54 5.54 -0.06 -17.42
C ALA A 54 5.25 0.49 -16.01
N SER A 55 4.06 0.23 -15.48
CA SER A 55 3.69 0.65 -14.12
C SER A 55 4.59 0.00 -13.07
N THR A 56 4.92 -1.28 -13.23
CA THR A 56 5.87 -1.98 -12.34
C THR A 56 7.26 -1.35 -12.39
N LEU A 57 7.78 -1.00 -13.57
CA LEU A 57 9.08 -0.34 -13.69
C LEU A 57 9.05 1.08 -13.09
N LEU A 58 8.00 1.85 -13.32
CA LEU A 58 7.82 3.17 -12.70
C LEU A 58 7.70 3.08 -11.18
N ASN A 59 7.17 1.97 -10.63
CA ASN A 59 7.14 1.71 -9.20
C ASN A 59 8.53 1.51 -8.58
N HIS A 60 9.57 1.25 -9.39
CA HIS A 60 10.97 1.19 -8.96
C HIS A 60 11.69 2.54 -9.02
N VAL A 61 11.02 3.60 -9.47
CA VAL A 61 11.63 4.92 -9.66
C VAL A 61 11.03 5.92 -8.69
N VAL A 62 11.88 6.65 -8.01
CA VAL A 62 11.52 7.74 -7.08
C VAL A 62 12.22 9.02 -7.53
N GLY A 63 11.54 10.14 -7.48
CA GLY A 63 12.14 11.44 -7.78
C GLY A 63 13.15 11.86 -6.71
N GLY A 64 14.20 12.57 -7.14
CA GLY A 64 15.27 13.02 -6.25
C GLY A 64 16.38 11.99 -6.06
N VAL A 65 17.48 12.42 -5.42
CA VAL A 65 18.57 11.55 -4.98
C VAL A 65 18.32 11.17 -3.52
N ASN A 66 18.09 9.90 -3.27
CA ASN A 66 17.92 9.35 -1.93
C ASN A 66 19.02 8.30 -1.72
N ASN A 67 20.14 8.67 -1.11
CA ASN A 67 21.16 7.69 -0.73
C ASN A 67 20.63 6.80 0.41
N ALA A 68 21.23 5.62 0.59
CA ALA A 68 20.80 4.69 1.64
C ALA A 68 20.79 5.32 3.05
N ALA A 69 21.71 6.23 3.32
CA ALA A 69 21.78 6.96 4.59
C ALA A 69 20.64 7.98 4.78
N ASP A 70 19.99 8.43 3.70
CA ASP A 70 18.90 9.40 3.71
C ASP A 70 17.52 8.70 3.78
N LEU A 71 17.49 7.40 3.50
CA LEU A 71 16.29 6.59 3.61
C LEU A 71 15.96 6.34 5.08
N THR A 72 14.71 6.55 5.43
CA THR A 72 14.17 6.29 6.77
C THR A 72 12.90 5.46 6.66
N THR A 73 12.51 4.77 7.72
CA THR A 73 11.25 4.01 7.75
C THR A 73 10.07 4.96 7.56
N ARG A 74 9.45 4.92 6.38
CA ARG A 74 8.31 5.77 5.98
C ARG A 74 7.72 5.34 4.65
N TYR A 75 6.60 5.93 4.29
CA TYR A 75 6.06 5.90 2.93
C TYR A 75 6.70 7.00 2.06
N ILE A 76 7.06 6.65 0.84
CA ILE A 76 7.54 7.58 -0.20
C ILE A 76 6.72 7.38 -1.48
N ASN A 77 6.67 8.40 -2.33
CA ASN A 77 5.96 8.32 -3.60
C ASN A 77 6.89 7.82 -4.71
N THR A 78 6.40 6.87 -5.51
CA THR A 78 7.07 6.38 -6.71
C THR A 78 6.66 7.19 -7.95
N SER A 79 7.27 6.91 -9.09
CA SER A 79 6.87 7.47 -10.38
C SER A 79 5.68 6.74 -11.01
N ALA A 80 5.27 5.59 -10.47
CA ALA A 80 4.01 4.95 -10.84
C ALA A 80 2.83 5.72 -10.24
N SER A 81 1.68 5.67 -10.88
CA SER A 81 0.48 6.35 -10.40
C SER A 81 -0.76 5.47 -10.53
N PHE A 82 -1.75 5.74 -9.66
CA PHE A 82 -3.04 5.08 -9.71
C PHE A 82 -3.78 5.50 -11.01
N ASN A 83 -4.22 4.52 -11.81
CA ASN A 83 -4.91 4.76 -13.09
C ASN A 83 -4.19 5.71 -14.05
N ALA A 84 -2.85 5.80 -13.99
CA ALA A 84 -2.05 6.78 -14.73
C ALA A 84 -2.44 8.25 -14.43
N GLU A 85 -3.03 8.52 -13.28
CA GLU A 85 -3.35 9.88 -12.81
C GLU A 85 -2.11 10.51 -12.16
N PRO A 86 -1.55 11.60 -12.72
CA PRO A 86 -0.28 12.17 -12.24
C PRO A 86 -0.32 12.62 -10.78
N ASP A 87 -1.48 13.02 -10.30
CA ASP A 87 -1.68 13.54 -8.94
C ASP A 87 -1.93 12.42 -7.90
N ALA A 88 -1.95 11.16 -8.34
CA ALA A 88 -2.11 10.00 -7.47
C ALA A 88 -0.92 9.02 -7.54
N PRO A 89 0.31 9.45 -7.17
CA PRO A 89 1.48 8.58 -7.20
C PRO A 89 1.30 7.41 -6.25
N LEU A 90 1.75 6.21 -6.67
CA LEU A 90 1.75 5.05 -5.80
C LEU A 90 2.77 5.24 -4.67
N SER A 91 2.41 4.77 -3.49
CA SER A 91 3.29 4.75 -2.34
C SER A 91 4.23 3.54 -2.39
N MET A 92 5.39 3.69 -1.75
CA MET A 92 6.32 2.62 -1.41
C MET A 92 6.64 2.72 0.08
N TYR A 93 6.48 1.63 0.81
CA TYR A 93 6.91 1.56 2.21
C TYR A 93 8.38 1.20 2.28
N VAL A 94 9.19 2.09 2.82
CA VAL A 94 10.60 1.86 3.11
C VAL A 94 10.72 1.46 4.57
N ASN A 95 11.37 0.34 4.87
CA ASN A 95 11.72 -0.09 6.21
C ASN A 95 13.24 -0.17 6.31
N THR A 96 13.82 0.50 7.30
CA THR A 96 15.29 0.60 7.50
C THR A 96 15.77 -0.04 8.80
N THR A 97 14.94 -0.84 9.47
CA THR A 97 15.28 -1.47 10.78
C THR A 97 16.38 -2.52 10.67
N GLU A 98 16.37 -3.31 9.59
CA GLU A 98 17.36 -4.39 9.33
C GLU A 98 17.96 -4.27 7.93
N GLY A 99 18.35 -3.06 7.52
CA GLY A 99 18.71 -2.72 6.15
C GLY A 99 17.53 -2.12 5.41
N VAL A 100 17.70 -1.74 4.13
CA VAL A 100 16.63 -1.13 3.35
C VAL A 100 15.76 -2.22 2.72
N MET A 101 14.54 -2.34 3.18
CA MET A 101 13.51 -3.21 2.65
C MET A 101 12.34 -2.39 2.08
N LEU A 102 11.84 -2.76 0.92
CA LEU A 102 10.82 -2.05 0.16
C LEU A 102 9.54 -2.90 0.08
N ASN A 103 8.42 -2.35 0.54
CA ASN A 103 7.10 -3.01 0.58
C ASN A 103 7.11 -4.39 1.27
N GLY A 104 8.08 -4.65 2.16
CA GLY A 104 8.24 -5.94 2.84
C GLY A 104 8.63 -7.11 1.92
N MET A 105 9.03 -6.83 0.67
CA MET A 105 9.28 -7.88 -0.33
C MET A 105 10.63 -7.79 -1.03
N SER A 106 11.26 -6.62 -1.12
CA SER A 106 12.48 -6.40 -1.88
C SER A 106 13.53 -5.72 -1.00
N SER A 107 14.73 -6.31 -0.92
CA SER A 107 15.83 -5.80 -0.11
C SER A 107 16.89 -5.15 -1.00
N VAL A 108 17.44 -4.03 -0.55
CA VAL A 108 18.60 -3.41 -1.19
C VAL A 108 19.86 -4.23 -0.86
N THR A 109 20.45 -4.85 -1.88
CA THR A 109 21.66 -5.67 -1.77
C THR A 109 22.94 -4.90 -2.01
N THR A 110 22.89 -3.86 -2.86
CA THR A 110 23.99 -2.92 -3.10
C THR A 110 23.38 -1.52 -3.21
N ALA A 111 23.83 -0.64 -2.33
CA ALA A 111 23.35 0.73 -2.27
C ALA A 111 24.30 1.71 -2.96
N ASP A 112 23.78 2.89 -3.28
CA ASP A 112 24.53 4.11 -3.63
C ASP A 112 25.44 3.97 -4.87
N VAL A 113 24.98 3.24 -5.89
CA VAL A 113 25.66 3.20 -7.19
C VAL A 113 25.33 4.52 -7.92
N SER A 114 26.35 5.37 -8.09
CA SER A 114 26.18 6.69 -8.72
C SER A 114 25.89 6.60 -10.22
N ALA A 115 24.98 7.42 -10.70
CA ALA A 115 24.72 7.69 -12.10
C ALA A 115 24.79 9.21 -12.35
N ASP A 116 24.94 9.61 -13.60
CA ASP A 116 25.07 11.05 -13.96
C ASP A 116 23.82 11.87 -13.58
N ASN A 117 22.65 11.22 -13.57
CA ASN A 117 21.37 11.85 -13.27
C ASN A 117 20.66 11.24 -12.05
N GLY A 118 21.39 10.60 -11.12
CA GLY A 118 20.76 10.05 -9.92
C GLY A 118 21.58 8.98 -9.18
N VAL A 119 20.89 8.15 -8.44
CA VAL A 119 21.45 7.04 -7.68
C VAL A 119 20.70 5.75 -7.96
N ILE A 120 21.40 4.62 -8.00
CA ILE A 120 20.84 3.30 -8.20
C ILE A 120 21.08 2.45 -6.95
N HIS A 121 20.04 1.79 -6.49
CA HIS A 121 20.11 0.74 -5.47
C HIS A 121 19.75 -0.59 -6.12
N ILE A 122 20.63 -1.58 -6.03
CA ILE A 122 20.36 -2.93 -6.55
C ILE A 122 19.47 -3.66 -5.57
N VAL A 123 18.40 -4.26 -6.07
CA VAL A 123 17.42 -5.01 -5.26
C VAL A 123 17.31 -6.47 -5.69
N ASP A 124 16.99 -7.33 -4.73
CA ASP A 124 16.90 -8.78 -4.89
C ASP A 124 15.55 -9.28 -5.44
N ALA A 125 14.52 -8.43 -5.44
CA ALA A 125 13.21 -8.79 -5.98
C ALA A 125 12.61 -7.64 -6.79
N VAL A 126 11.73 -7.95 -7.76
CA VAL A 126 10.90 -6.97 -8.46
C VAL A 126 9.83 -6.46 -7.49
N ILE A 127 9.77 -5.14 -7.29
CA ILE A 127 8.77 -4.48 -6.45
C ILE A 127 7.46 -4.42 -7.24
N THR A 128 6.60 -5.41 -7.04
CA THR A 128 5.30 -5.47 -7.71
C THR A 128 4.41 -4.30 -7.30
N LEU A 129 3.35 -4.05 -8.07
CA LEU A 129 2.39 -3.00 -7.75
C LEU A 129 1.71 -3.33 -6.40
N PRO A 130 1.76 -2.42 -5.41
CA PRO A 130 1.24 -2.71 -4.08
C PRO A 130 -0.29 -2.75 -4.07
N THR A 131 -0.86 -3.64 -3.28
CA THR A 131 -2.27 -3.60 -2.88
C THR A 131 -2.42 -2.96 -1.51
N VAL A 132 -3.64 -2.67 -1.08
CA VAL A 132 -3.89 -2.19 0.29
C VAL A 132 -3.41 -3.21 1.34
N VAL A 133 -3.46 -4.51 1.02
CA VAL A 133 -2.93 -5.58 1.89
C VAL A 133 -1.41 -5.53 1.97
N THR A 134 -0.74 -5.21 0.86
CA THR A 134 0.74 -5.11 0.83
C THR A 134 1.26 -4.16 1.90
N PHE A 135 0.65 -2.98 2.02
CA PHE A 135 1.08 -1.98 3.00
C PHE A 135 0.77 -2.37 4.44
N ALA A 136 -0.42 -2.93 4.68
CA ALA A 136 -0.77 -3.41 6.02
C ALA A 136 0.19 -4.50 6.50
N ALA A 137 0.58 -5.43 5.61
CA ALA A 137 1.52 -6.49 5.93
C ALA A 137 2.98 -6.00 6.07
N ALA A 138 3.40 -5.04 5.21
CA ALA A 138 4.76 -4.51 5.22
C ALA A 138 5.06 -3.63 6.44
N ASP A 139 4.08 -2.84 6.89
CA ASP A 139 4.18 -1.94 8.04
C ASP A 139 3.60 -2.59 9.31
N ALA A 140 4.15 -3.73 9.69
CA ALA A 140 3.70 -4.48 10.86
C ALA A 140 3.85 -3.68 12.17
N ALA A 141 4.79 -2.74 12.23
CA ALA A 141 4.95 -1.84 13.37
C ALA A 141 3.70 -0.99 13.63
N THR A 142 2.96 -0.67 12.58
CA THR A 142 1.72 0.12 12.63
C THR A 142 0.46 -0.74 12.57
N PHE A 143 0.45 -1.85 11.81
CA PHE A 143 -0.79 -2.55 11.40
C PHE A 143 -0.82 -4.05 11.73
N SER A 144 0.09 -4.60 12.55
CA SER A 144 0.07 -6.03 12.86
C SER A 144 -1.24 -6.51 13.48
N GLU A 145 -1.91 -5.70 14.33
CA GLU A 145 -3.20 -6.00 14.91
C GLU A 145 -4.31 -6.08 13.84
N LEU A 146 -4.32 -5.14 12.90
CA LEU A 146 -5.25 -5.16 11.76
C LEU A 146 -5.04 -6.42 10.90
N VAL A 147 -3.80 -6.77 10.60
CA VAL A 147 -3.49 -8.00 9.84
C VAL A 147 -3.95 -9.24 10.61
N GLY A 148 -3.70 -9.28 11.91
CA GLY A 148 -4.18 -10.35 12.80
C GLY A 148 -5.71 -10.48 12.76
N ALA A 149 -6.42 -9.36 12.82
CA ALA A 149 -7.88 -9.31 12.72
C ALA A 149 -8.39 -9.83 11.37
N LEU A 150 -7.79 -9.38 10.24
CA LEU A 150 -8.17 -9.79 8.89
C LEU A 150 -7.90 -11.28 8.60
N THR A 151 -6.89 -11.88 9.27
CA THR A 151 -6.46 -13.27 9.06
C THR A 151 -6.96 -14.25 10.11
N ARG A 152 -7.74 -13.80 11.09
CA ARG A 152 -8.32 -14.67 12.11
C ARG A 152 -9.19 -15.76 11.46
N ALA A 153 -9.06 -17.00 11.90
CA ALA A 153 -9.59 -18.17 11.20
C ALA A 153 -11.12 -18.22 11.05
N ASP A 154 -11.84 -17.45 11.87
CA ASP A 154 -13.31 -17.34 11.81
C ASP A 154 -13.80 -16.17 10.93
N GLN A 155 -12.88 -15.42 10.33
CA GLN A 155 -13.22 -14.30 9.48
C GLN A 155 -13.37 -14.71 8.00
N PRO A 156 -14.13 -13.94 7.18
CA PRO A 156 -14.13 -14.08 5.73
C PRO A 156 -12.70 -13.94 5.14
N ASP A 157 -12.50 -14.47 3.93
CA ASP A 157 -11.22 -14.31 3.23
C ASP A 157 -11.02 -12.87 2.74
N TYR A 158 -10.73 -11.97 3.70
CA TYR A 158 -10.45 -10.56 3.41
C TYR A 158 -9.22 -10.37 2.53
N LEU A 159 -8.21 -11.25 2.66
CA LEU A 159 -6.99 -11.12 1.86
C LEU A 159 -7.30 -11.29 0.38
N SER A 160 -8.11 -12.31 0.02
CA SER A 160 -8.53 -12.50 -1.37
C SER A 160 -9.32 -11.30 -1.90
N VAL A 161 -10.25 -10.76 -1.12
CA VAL A 161 -11.07 -9.61 -1.52
C VAL A 161 -10.22 -8.34 -1.68
N LEU A 162 -9.41 -8.00 -0.67
CA LEU A 162 -8.64 -6.75 -0.62
C LEU A 162 -7.38 -6.77 -1.51
N THR A 163 -7.03 -7.91 -2.12
CA THR A 163 -6.01 -7.99 -3.17
C THR A 163 -6.59 -7.95 -4.58
N THR A 164 -7.92 -7.86 -4.73
CA THR A 164 -8.57 -7.71 -6.04
C THR A 164 -7.95 -6.53 -6.81
N ALA A 165 -7.57 -6.79 -8.06
CA ALA A 165 -6.95 -5.79 -8.90
C ALA A 165 -7.94 -4.65 -9.24
N ASN A 166 -7.42 -3.44 -9.37
CA ASN A 166 -8.23 -2.30 -9.81
C ASN A 166 -8.87 -2.58 -11.18
N GLY A 167 -10.11 -2.16 -11.34
CA GLY A 167 -10.92 -2.46 -12.53
C GLY A 167 -11.69 -3.78 -12.44
N ILE A 168 -11.53 -4.55 -11.37
CA ILE A 168 -12.32 -5.76 -11.07
C ILE A 168 -13.06 -5.50 -9.76
N GLU A 169 -14.40 -5.59 -9.77
CA GLU A 169 -15.17 -5.43 -8.54
C GLU A 169 -14.76 -6.44 -7.46
N PRO A 170 -14.68 -6.04 -6.18
CA PRO A 170 -15.13 -4.76 -5.60
C PRO A 170 -14.07 -3.65 -5.53
N ALA A 171 -12.89 -3.81 -6.13
CA ALA A 171 -11.88 -2.74 -6.19
C ALA A 171 -12.34 -1.57 -7.09
N PRO A 172 -11.82 -0.34 -6.88
CA PRO A 172 -10.83 0.04 -5.89
C PRO A 172 -11.39 0.19 -4.47
N PHE A 173 -10.47 0.25 -3.48
CA PHE A 173 -10.85 0.37 -2.08
C PHE A 173 -10.38 1.69 -1.46
N THR A 174 -11.16 2.20 -0.51
CA THR A 174 -10.66 3.14 0.49
C THR A 174 -10.71 2.45 1.85
N VAL A 175 -9.56 2.34 2.50
CA VAL A 175 -9.43 1.64 3.78
C VAL A 175 -9.06 2.63 4.87
N PHE A 176 -9.91 2.74 5.89
CA PHE A 176 -9.57 3.42 7.14
C PHE A 176 -8.90 2.40 8.05
N ALA A 177 -7.56 2.40 8.11
CA ALA A 177 -6.76 1.38 8.77
C ALA A 177 -6.42 1.78 10.21
N PRO A 178 -7.01 1.12 11.24
CA PRO A 178 -6.65 1.39 12.63
C PRO A 178 -5.22 0.93 12.92
N THR A 179 -4.50 1.76 13.67
CA THR A 179 -3.16 1.40 14.15
C THR A 179 -3.20 0.34 15.26
N ASN A 180 -2.05 -0.27 15.56
CA ASN A 180 -1.91 -1.17 16.70
C ASN A 180 -2.33 -0.50 18.02
N GLN A 181 -2.05 0.82 18.17
CA GLN A 181 -2.50 1.56 19.35
C GLN A 181 -4.02 1.68 19.42
N ALA A 182 -4.68 1.93 18.26
CA ALA A 182 -6.15 1.98 18.20
C ALA A 182 -6.79 0.67 18.66
N PHE A 183 -6.20 -0.47 18.30
CA PHE A 183 -6.65 -1.78 18.78
C PHE A 183 -6.37 -1.98 20.27
N ALA A 184 -5.21 -1.58 20.76
CA ALA A 184 -4.88 -1.68 22.19
C ALA A 184 -5.85 -0.86 23.05
N ASP A 185 -6.22 0.34 22.60
CA ASP A 185 -7.20 1.20 23.26
C ASP A 185 -8.60 0.56 23.25
N LEU A 186 -9.00 -0.05 22.13
CA LEU A 186 -10.25 -0.80 22.03
C LEU A 186 -10.28 -1.99 23.00
N TYR A 187 -9.20 -2.78 23.09
CA TYR A 187 -9.13 -3.92 24.02
C TYR A 187 -9.27 -3.48 25.47
N ALA A 188 -8.62 -2.38 25.83
CA ALA A 188 -8.75 -1.80 27.17
C ALA A 188 -10.20 -1.33 27.46
N GLU A 189 -10.87 -0.72 26.49
CA GLU A 189 -12.27 -0.27 26.60
C GLU A 189 -13.23 -1.46 26.77
N LEU A 190 -13.03 -2.53 25.99
CA LEU A 190 -13.86 -3.73 26.04
C LEU A 190 -13.53 -4.65 27.24
N GLY A 191 -12.38 -4.44 27.91
CA GLY A 191 -11.89 -5.28 29.00
C GLY A 191 -11.47 -6.68 28.54
N VAL A 192 -10.99 -6.81 27.29
CA VAL A 192 -10.50 -8.06 26.68
C VAL A 192 -8.96 -8.03 26.57
N ALA A 193 -8.32 -9.22 26.42
CA ALA A 193 -6.87 -9.30 26.36
C ALA A 193 -6.31 -9.08 24.94
N GLY A 194 -7.13 -9.27 23.90
CA GLY A 194 -6.71 -9.13 22.52
C GLY A 194 -7.82 -9.47 21.53
N ILE A 195 -7.45 -9.53 20.25
CA ILE A 195 -8.40 -9.74 19.14
C ILE A 195 -9.12 -11.09 19.23
N ASP A 196 -8.49 -12.11 19.81
CA ASP A 196 -9.05 -13.46 19.94
C ASP A 196 -10.25 -13.52 20.89
N ASP A 197 -10.35 -12.57 21.82
CA ASP A 197 -11.47 -12.48 22.78
C ASP A 197 -12.68 -11.71 22.21
N VAL A 198 -12.53 -11.05 21.04
CA VAL A 198 -13.61 -10.34 20.38
C VAL A 198 -14.53 -11.32 19.64
N ASP A 199 -15.86 -11.18 19.82
CA ASP A 199 -16.83 -12.01 19.09
C ASP A 199 -16.62 -11.92 17.57
N GLY A 200 -16.67 -13.08 16.88
CA GLY A 200 -16.36 -13.16 15.45
C GLY A 200 -17.31 -12.36 14.57
N GLY A 201 -18.59 -12.32 14.90
CA GLY A 201 -19.59 -11.54 14.16
C GLY A 201 -19.39 -10.04 14.35
N VAL A 202 -19.07 -9.61 15.57
CA VAL A 202 -18.75 -8.20 15.88
C VAL A 202 -17.48 -7.79 15.13
N LEU A 203 -16.44 -8.65 15.13
CA LEU A 203 -15.21 -8.35 14.38
C LEU A 203 -15.46 -8.23 12.89
N THR A 204 -16.24 -9.15 12.29
CA THR A 204 -16.61 -9.08 10.86
C THR A 204 -17.31 -7.75 10.54
N ALA A 205 -18.31 -7.35 11.32
CA ALA A 205 -19.01 -6.09 11.14
C ALA A 205 -18.07 -4.88 11.31
N THR A 206 -17.20 -4.93 12.33
CA THR A 206 -16.16 -3.91 12.56
C THR A 206 -15.25 -3.75 11.35
N LEU A 207 -14.65 -4.85 10.84
CA LEU A 207 -13.74 -4.81 9.69
C LEU A 207 -14.44 -4.27 8.44
N ASN A 208 -15.69 -4.67 8.18
CA ASN A 208 -16.48 -4.15 7.07
C ASN A 208 -16.73 -2.63 7.17
N THR A 209 -16.94 -2.12 8.38
CA THR A 209 -17.15 -0.67 8.62
C THR A 209 -15.91 0.18 8.28
N HIS A 210 -14.72 -0.42 8.20
CA HIS A 210 -13.48 0.27 7.84
C HIS A 210 -13.20 0.33 6.33
N VAL A 211 -14.03 -0.28 5.47
CA VAL A 211 -13.74 -0.41 4.03
C VAL A 211 -14.86 0.18 3.19
N ILE A 212 -14.51 1.14 2.34
CA ILE A 212 -15.33 1.59 1.22
C ILE A 212 -14.89 0.80 -0.01
N ALA A 213 -15.81 0.12 -0.67
CA ALA A 213 -15.56 -0.61 -1.92
C ALA A 213 -16.04 0.19 -3.14
N GLY A 214 -15.39 -0.01 -4.27
CA GLY A 214 -15.70 0.64 -5.54
C GLY A 214 -15.25 2.10 -5.65
N ALA A 215 -14.48 2.60 -4.67
CA ALA A 215 -13.99 3.98 -4.68
C ALA A 215 -12.55 4.10 -4.13
N ASN A 216 -11.74 4.93 -4.79
CA ASN A 216 -10.41 5.35 -4.34
C ASN A 216 -10.51 6.82 -3.90
N VAL A 217 -10.93 7.05 -2.66
CA VAL A 217 -11.20 8.40 -2.15
C VAL A 217 -9.96 8.92 -1.42
N ARG A 218 -9.23 9.81 -2.06
CA ARG A 218 -8.05 10.47 -1.48
C ARG A 218 -8.49 11.57 -0.50
N ALA A 219 -7.58 12.04 0.35
CA ALA A 219 -7.90 13.04 1.37
C ALA A 219 -8.42 14.37 0.77
N GLU A 220 -7.90 14.77 -0.38
CA GLU A 220 -8.32 15.95 -1.13
C GLU A 220 -9.70 15.81 -1.79
N ASP A 221 -10.17 14.57 -1.99
CA ASP A 221 -11.48 14.25 -2.60
C ASP A 221 -12.55 13.96 -1.54
N LEU A 222 -12.16 13.87 -0.26
CA LEU A 222 -13.10 13.67 0.83
C LEU A 222 -14.08 14.84 0.94
N VAL A 223 -15.36 14.52 1.00
CA VAL A 223 -16.44 15.48 1.25
C VAL A 223 -17.07 15.17 2.59
N SER A 224 -17.33 16.22 3.38
CA SER A 224 -18.03 16.06 4.66
C SER A 224 -19.45 15.53 4.45
N GLY A 225 -19.84 14.54 5.25
CA GLY A 225 -21.14 13.89 5.20
C GLY A 225 -21.08 12.39 5.39
N SER A 226 -22.20 11.75 5.17
CA SER A 226 -22.35 10.29 5.33
C SER A 226 -21.72 9.52 4.17
N VAL A 227 -20.94 8.48 4.49
CA VAL A 227 -20.27 7.61 3.51
C VAL A 227 -20.64 6.17 3.81
N THR A 228 -21.04 5.45 2.77
CA THR A 228 -21.37 4.01 2.86
C THR A 228 -20.10 3.18 2.81
N THR A 229 -19.96 2.23 3.75
CA THR A 229 -18.88 1.23 3.79
C THR A 229 -19.41 -0.15 3.39
N LEU A 230 -18.58 -1.19 3.47
CA LEU A 230 -19.06 -2.58 3.39
C LEU A 230 -19.90 -3.01 4.60
N GLY A 231 -19.77 -2.28 5.71
CA GLY A 231 -20.58 -2.40 6.93
C GLY A 231 -21.54 -1.22 7.07
N ASP A 232 -21.50 -0.59 8.23
CA ASP A 232 -22.36 0.55 8.54
C ASP A 232 -21.79 1.87 7.94
N ALA A 233 -22.68 2.84 7.71
CA ALA A 233 -22.29 4.16 7.24
C ALA A 233 -21.52 4.94 8.31
N LEU A 234 -20.57 5.73 7.85
CA LEU A 234 -19.75 6.64 8.67
C LEU A 234 -20.08 8.09 8.34
N GLU A 235 -19.91 8.98 9.30
CA GLU A 235 -19.93 10.43 9.06
C GLU A 235 -18.50 10.96 9.02
N ILE A 236 -18.15 11.65 7.94
CA ILE A 236 -16.82 12.24 7.75
C ILE A 236 -16.90 13.74 7.86
N ASP A 237 -16.04 14.35 8.66
CA ASP A 237 -15.72 15.77 8.60
C ASP A 237 -14.37 15.96 7.89
N ALA A 238 -14.43 16.27 6.59
CA ALA A 238 -13.25 16.46 5.77
C ALA A 238 -12.40 17.69 6.19
N THR A 239 -12.99 18.65 6.93
CA THR A 239 -12.29 19.86 7.40
C THR A 239 -11.32 19.53 8.54
N THR A 240 -11.74 18.63 9.43
CA THR A 240 -10.97 18.23 10.61
C THR A 240 -10.31 16.87 10.46
N ALA A 241 -10.60 16.16 9.35
CA ALA A 241 -10.21 14.76 9.11
C ALA A 241 -10.67 13.82 10.24
N ILE A 242 -11.86 14.06 10.78
CA ILE A 242 -12.50 13.23 11.81
C ILE A 242 -13.55 12.34 11.15
N ILE A 243 -13.55 11.07 11.54
CA ILE A 243 -14.57 10.09 11.18
C ILE A 243 -15.38 9.76 12.42
N THR A 244 -16.70 9.77 12.30
CA THR A 244 -17.61 9.40 13.38
C THR A 244 -18.33 8.11 13.01
N ASP A 245 -18.27 7.10 13.88
CA ASP A 245 -18.97 5.84 13.72
C ASP A 245 -20.47 5.94 14.15
N PRO A 246 -21.29 4.91 13.85
CA PRO A 246 -22.72 4.94 14.19
C PRO A 246 -23.03 5.11 15.69
N ASN A 247 -22.08 4.79 16.58
CA ASN A 247 -22.25 4.95 18.03
C ASN A 247 -21.83 6.35 18.52
N GLY A 248 -21.40 7.25 17.60
CA GLY A 248 -20.94 8.59 17.94
C GLY A 248 -19.49 8.67 18.42
N ARG A 249 -18.71 7.58 18.28
CA ARG A 249 -17.27 7.58 18.57
C ARG A 249 -16.54 8.28 17.43
N THR A 250 -15.48 8.98 17.75
CA THR A 250 -14.69 9.71 16.76
C THR A 250 -13.30 9.08 16.58
N SER A 251 -12.81 9.06 15.37
CA SER A 251 -11.47 8.67 15.01
C SER A 251 -10.81 9.76 14.17
N GLN A 252 -9.56 10.08 14.47
CA GLN A 252 -8.75 11.01 13.70
C GLN A 252 -7.97 10.28 12.61
N VAL A 253 -8.03 10.79 11.39
CA VAL A 253 -7.10 10.35 10.33
C VAL A 253 -5.72 10.94 10.63
N ILE A 254 -4.73 10.07 10.87
CA ILE A 254 -3.36 10.45 11.27
C ILE A 254 -2.34 10.31 10.14
N VAL A 255 -2.60 9.45 9.14
CA VAL A 255 -1.84 9.36 7.89
C VAL A 255 -2.81 9.29 6.74
N THR A 256 -2.59 10.11 5.72
CA THR A 256 -3.45 10.16 4.54
C THR A 256 -2.73 9.62 3.30
N ASN A 257 -3.52 9.15 2.31
CA ASN A 257 -3.05 8.91 0.94
C ASN A 257 -1.89 7.90 0.82
N VAL A 258 -1.89 6.82 1.62
CA VAL A 258 -1.02 5.68 1.31
C VAL A 258 -1.64 4.97 0.10
N GLN A 259 -1.18 5.36 -1.10
CA GLN A 259 -1.79 4.97 -2.37
C GLN A 259 -1.26 3.62 -2.84
N ALA A 260 -2.15 2.64 -2.92
CA ALA A 260 -1.92 1.35 -3.56
C ALA A 260 -2.44 1.34 -5.01
N ALA A 261 -2.07 0.31 -5.78
CA ALA A 261 -2.57 0.14 -7.15
C ALA A 261 -4.06 -0.26 -7.22
N ASN A 262 -4.63 -0.74 -6.13
CA ASN A 262 -6.03 -1.15 -6.04
C ASN A 262 -6.84 -0.36 -5.00
N GLY A 263 -6.34 0.76 -4.50
CA GLY A 263 -7.03 1.58 -3.52
C GLY A 263 -6.12 2.50 -2.72
N VAL A 264 -6.67 3.15 -1.72
CA VAL A 264 -5.96 4.07 -0.83
C VAL A 264 -6.20 3.72 0.64
N ILE A 265 -5.18 3.87 1.46
CA ILE A 265 -5.27 3.69 2.91
C ILE A 265 -5.15 5.04 3.61
N HIS A 266 -6.00 5.25 4.60
CA HIS A 266 -5.89 6.31 5.60
C HIS A 266 -5.72 5.66 6.97
N ALA A 267 -4.58 5.89 7.64
CA ALA A 267 -4.39 5.40 8.99
C ALA A 267 -5.19 6.22 10.00
N ILE A 268 -5.83 5.54 10.93
CA ILE A 268 -6.70 6.14 11.95
C ILE A 268 -6.28 5.72 13.36
N ASP A 269 -6.55 6.60 14.33
CA ASP A 269 -6.14 6.43 15.73
C ASP A 269 -7.16 5.68 16.60
N THR A 270 -8.36 5.40 16.09
CA THR A 270 -9.43 4.74 16.84
C THR A 270 -10.14 3.73 15.95
N VAL A 271 -10.45 2.53 16.47
CA VAL A 271 -11.23 1.53 15.72
C VAL A 271 -12.69 1.99 15.63
N LEU A 272 -13.24 2.01 14.43
CA LEU A 272 -14.63 2.34 14.14
C LEU A 272 -15.52 1.12 14.44
N LEU A 273 -16.55 1.27 15.23
CA LEU A 273 -17.45 0.18 15.59
C LEU A 273 -18.73 0.22 14.77
N PRO A 274 -19.29 -0.96 14.42
CA PRO A 274 -20.61 -1.02 13.81
C PRO A 274 -21.68 -0.59 14.80
N GLN A 275 -22.92 -0.41 14.35
CA GLN A 275 -24.07 -0.17 15.22
C GLN A 275 -24.20 -1.34 16.20
N LEU A 276 -24.09 -1.09 17.49
CA LEU A 276 -24.24 -2.09 18.58
C LEU A 276 -25.66 -2.17 19.08
#